data_f7d066b92650e9f6aaa6ea407daad29c
#
_entry.id   f7d066b92650e9f6aaa6ea407daad29c
#
_cell.length_a   1.000
_cell.length_b   1.000
_cell.length_c   1.000
_cell.angle_alpha   90.00
_cell.angle_beta   90.00
_cell.angle_gamma   90.00
#
_symmetry.space_group_name_H-M   'P 1'
#
loop_
_entity.id
_entity.type
_entity.pdbx_description
1 polymer ?
#
loop_
_entity_poly.entity_id
_entity_poly.type
_entity_poly.pdbx_seq_one_letter_code
_entity_poly.pdbx_strand_id
1 'polypeptide(L)'
;MKQITKKLSFLLALIMLVSMVFTGCSDSKTGNSTASNTNASSSSSGTADLGPGIALITSAAGPNDKGYNQSAIAGLEKAKSDLGINYKVVETTDIPGSLTQLAGAGYKLIFSLEYNFDALIKGVGGSKPIAEQYPDTTFVIFNDNPNVNDDGSVKHKNVVSVLFDVHEASFMAGALATLVNENASKLFNSADYSFTSGDAGRKVGFLGGSKSNGITVFGYGFAEGINYVAKELGVNYTFYSDYNAGFSDSAAGATKANTYYSDGANIVYAVAGAVGDGVDAKAKEVKKLSIEVDANKDANQPGNILTSVLKNTEVPVYEIAKNFKDNAMDKVNGKVMSYNLASGATGITDLSVIESKITADGKAKWDEIKGQLKTISDKIASGEIKVTNAQAGDKFDKTKLANLKMPND
;
A
#
# COMPACT_ATOMS: atom_id res chain seq x y z
N MET A 1 4.25 -51.42 -31.34
CA MET A 1 5.07 -52.55 -30.84
C MET A 1 5.93 -52.05 -29.66
N LYS A 2 5.78 -52.83 -28.61
CA LYS A 2 6.55 -52.93 -27.36
C LYS A 2 6.40 -51.86 -26.31
N GLN A 3 5.55 -52.27 -25.37
CA GLN A 3 5.54 -52.05 -23.92
C GLN A 3 6.87 -52.44 -23.27
N ILE A 4 7.15 -51.83 -22.12
CA ILE A 4 7.78 -52.45 -20.93
C ILE A 4 7.55 -51.47 -19.78
N THR A 5 6.56 -51.60 -18.94
CA THR A 5 6.33 -52.30 -17.63
C THR A 5 7.26 -51.90 -16.48
N LYS A 6 6.62 -51.24 -15.48
CA LYS A 6 6.67 -51.44 -14.03
C LYS A 6 8.00 -51.70 -13.31
N LYS A 7 8.25 -50.92 -12.23
CA LYS A 7 8.48 -51.54 -10.92
C LYS A 7 8.09 -50.58 -9.78
N LEU A 8 7.17 -51.04 -9.00
CA LEU A 8 6.66 -50.62 -7.69
C LEU A 8 7.67 -51.14 -6.63
N SER A 9 8.02 -50.35 -5.64
CA SER A 9 8.57 -50.91 -4.39
C SER A 9 8.03 -50.11 -3.23
N PHE A 10 7.19 -50.77 -2.46
CA PHE A 10 6.73 -50.55 -1.11
C PHE A 10 7.90 -50.69 -0.12
N LEU A 11 8.01 -49.80 0.86
CA LEU A 11 8.54 -50.22 2.15
C LEU A 11 7.73 -49.50 3.28
N LEU A 12 7.21 -50.36 4.12
CA LEU A 12 6.31 -50.11 5.25
C LEU A 12 7.11 -50.11 6.57
N ALA A 13 6.59 -49.43 7.54
CA ALA A 13 6.73 -49.65 9.01
C ALA A 13 7.94 -49.05 9.73
N LEU A 14 7.74 -48.27 10.78
CA LEU A 14 7.56 -48.82 12.14
C LEU A 14 7.13 -47.73 13.14
N ILE A 15 6.10 -48.05 13.90
CA ILE A 15 5.53 -47.33 15.03
C ILE A 15 6.46 -47.50 16.24
N MET A 16 6.66 -46.47 17.06
CA MET A 16 6.92 -46.63 18.50
C MET A 16 6.22 -45.52 19.30
N LEU A 17 5.17 -45.96 20.01
CA LEU A 17 4.60 -45.30 21.18
C LEU A 17 5.59 -45.38 22.34
N VAL A 18 5.76 -44.26 23.06
CA VAL A 18 6.18 -44.31 24.47
C VAL A 18 5.25 -43.38 25.25
N SER A 19 4.35 -44.03 25.98
CA SER A 19 3.55 -43.46 27.06
C SER A 19 4.35 -43.50 28.35
N MET A 20 4.47 -42.38 29.05
CA MET A 20 4.82 -42.36 30.47
C MET A 20 3.75 -41.58 31.24
N VAL A 21 3.02 -42.37 32.01
CA VAL A 21 2.14 -41.95 33.08
C VAL A 21 2.99 -41.76 34.33
N PHE A 22 2.85 -40.65 35.01
CA PHE A 22 3.19 -40.50 36.42
C PHE A 22 1.99 -39.95 37.17
N THR A 23 1.37 -40.84 37.92
CA THR A 23 0.46 -40.58 39.04
C THR A 23 1.26 -40.34 40.32
N GLY A 24 0.84 -39.37 41.09
CA GLY A 24 1.34 -39.16 42.46
C GLY A 24 0.35 -38.28 43.24
N CYS A 25 -0.38 -38.96 44.16
CA CYS A 25 -1.41 -38.39 45.03
C CYS A 25 -0.82 -37.72 46.28
N SER A 26 -1.61 -36.76 46.80
CA SER A 26 -2.02 -36.54 48.20
C SER A 26 -0.99 -36.03 49.21
N ASP A 27 -1.23 -34.91 49.86
CA ASP A 27 -1.80 -34.89 51.20
C ASP A 27 -2.22 -33.50 51.68
N SER A 28 -3.33 -33.50 52.40
CA SER A 28 -4.00 -32.40 53.07
C SER A 28 -3.23 -31.90 54.29
N LYS A 29 -3.22 -30.58 54.57
CA LYS A 29 -3.37 -30.10 55.95
C LYS A 29 -4.01 -28.69 55.98
N THR A 30 -5.09 -28.66 56.72
CA THR A 30 -5.88 -27.55 57.21
C THR A 30 -5.06 -26.59 58.08
N GLY A 31 -5.25 -25.29 57.85
CA GLY A 31 -4.75 -24.25 58.75
C GLY A 31 -5.61 -22.99 58.61
N ASN A 32 -6.48 -22.78 59.56
CA ASN A 32 -7.39 -21.67 59.74
C ASN A 32 -6.65 -20.47 60.33
N SER A 33 -6.75 -19.26 59.77
CA SER A 33 -6.59 -18.02 60.56
C SER A 33 -7.16 -16.81 59.79
N THR A 34 -8.23 -16.36 60.29
CA THR A 34 -8.78 -15.01 60.59
C THR A 34 -8.44 -13.84 59.66
N ALA A 35 -9.52 -13.23 59.25
CA ALA A 35 -9.68 -11.98 58.48
C ALA A 35 -8.91 -10.79 59.06
N SER A 36 -8.42 -9.97 58.16
CA SER A 36 -8.27 -8.53 58.37
C SER A 36 -8.72 -7.81 57.10
N ASN A 37 -9.83 -7.15 57.15
CA ASN A 37 -10.35 -6.23 56.17
C ASN A 37 -9.45 -4.98 56.13
N THR A 38 -8.78 -4.76 54.99
CA THR A 38 -8.34 -3.42 54.63
C THR A 38 -8.93 -3.14 53.25
N ASN A 39 -9.94 -2.27 53.23
CA ASN A 39 -10.47 -1.63 52.05
C ASN A 39 -9.34 -0.77 51.42
N ALA A 40 -8.69 -1.31 50.40
CA ALA A 40 -7.95 -0.54 49.45
C ALA A 40 -8.87 -0.39 48.21
N SER A 41 -9.44 0.77 48.04
CA SER A 41 -10.04 1.19 46.76
C SER A 41 -8.97 1.19 45.71
N SER A 42 -8.80 0.07 45.02
CA SER A 42 -8.10 0.02 43.76
C SER A 42 -9.05 0.60 42.70
N SER A 43 -8.75 1.80 42.26
CA SER A 43 -9.25 2.29 40.97
C SER A 43 -8.83 1.29 39.90
N SER A 44 -9.74 0.40 39.53
CA SER A 44 -9.56 -0.45 38.35
C SER A 44 -9.56 0.47 37.12
N SER A 45 -8.39 0.83 36.62
CA SER A 45 -8.26 1.20 35.23
C SER A 45 -8.75 -0.03 34.43
N GLY A 46 -9.96 0.04 33.88
CA GLY A 46 -10.54 -1.04 33.09
C GLY A 46 -9.60 -1.37 31.94
N THR A 47 -8.94 -2.51 32.00
CA THR A 47 -8.24 -3.06 30.86
C THR A 47 -9.27 -3.31 29.76
N ALA A 48 -9.06 -2.74 28.57
CA ALA A 48 -9.93 -2.98 27.44
C ALA A 48 -10.03 -4.51 27.17
N ASP A 49 -11.24 -4.99 26.96
CA ASP A 49 -11.44 -6.36 26.47
C ASP A 49 -11.05 -6.40 24.99
N LEU A 50 -9.84 -6.85 24.72
CA LEU A 50 -9.29 -6.96 23.37
C LEU A 50 -9.75 -8.23 22.64
N GLY A 51 -10.56 -9.10 23.29
CA GLY A 51 -10.97 -10.38 22.73
C GLY A 51 -9.78 -11.23 22.26
N PRO A 52 -9.89 -11.94 21.13
CA PRO A 52 -8.78 -12.71 20.55
C PRO A 52 -7.68 -11.83 19.91
N GLY A 53 -7.84 -10.51 19.93
CA GLY A 53 -6.91 -9.57 19.34
C GLY A 53 -7.45 -8.89 18.06
N ILE A 54 -6.56 -8.62 17.10
CA ILE A 54 -6.85 -7.96 15.83
C ILE A 54 -6.84 -9.00 14.70
N ALA A 55 -7.74 -8.86 13.73
CA ALA A 55 -7.67 -9.61 12.48
C ALA A 55 -7.38 -8.68 11.30
N LEU A 56 -6.68 -9.19 10.29
CA LEU A 56 -6.43 -8.51 9.03
C LEU A 56 -6.67 -9.47 7.87
N ILE A 57 -7.54 -9.08 6.95
CA ILE A 57 -7.80 -9.79 5.70
C ILE A 57 -6.96 -9.10 4.62
N THR A 58 -6.07 -9.86 3.97
CA THR A 58 -5.22 -9.35 2.90
C THR A 58 -6.00 -9.12 1.62
N SER A 59 -5.46 -8.29 0.73
CA SER A 59 -5.93 -8.22 -0.65
C SER A 59 -5.51 -9.48 -1.43
N ALA A 60 -6.04 -9.62 -2.66
CA ALA A 60 -5.77 -10.76 -3.54
C ALA A 60 -4.28 -10.98 -3.85
N ALA A 61 -3.42 -9.98 -3.64
CA ALA A 61 -1.97 -10.11 -3.80
C ALA A 61 -1.30 -10.96 -2.71
N GLY A 62 -2.02 -11.27 -1.62
CA GLY A 62 -1.54 -12.09 -0.52
C GLY A 62 -0.55 -11.38 0.42
N PRO A 63 -0.15 -12.05 1.52
CA PRO A 63 0.61 -11.42 2.60
C PRO A 63 2.06 -11.08 2.25
N ASN A 64 2.61 -11.65 1.17
CA ASN A 64 4.01 -11.52 0.78
C ASN A 64 4.19 -10.68 -0.50
N ASP A 65 3.33 -9.68 -0.71
CA ASP A 65 3.31 -8.84 -1.91
C ASP A 65 4.45 -7.81 -2.00
N LYS A 66 5.33 -7.79 -1.02
CA LYS A 66 6.44 -6.82 -0.87
C LYS A 66 5.99 -5.35 -0.94
N GLY A 67 4.76 -5.08 -0.56
CA GLY A 67 4.16 -3.76 -0.68
C GLY A 67 3.00 -3.57 0.29
N TYR A 68 1.82 -3.38 -0.26
CA TYR A 68 0.59 -2.96 0.41
C TYR A 68 0.17 -3.86 1.58
N ASN A 69 0.07 -5.18 1.35
CA ASN A 69 -0.32 -6.12 2.41
C ASN A 69 0.79 -6.31 3.44
N GLN A 70 2.03 -6.45 2.98
CA GLN A 70 3.18 -6.66 3.87
C GLN A 70 3.41 -5.45 4.78
N SER A 71 3.22 -4.22 4.28
CA SER A 71 3.28 -3.00 5.08
C SER A 71 2.20 -2.98 6.18
N ALA A 72 0.96 -3.39 5.86
CA ALA A 72 -0.10 -3.48 6.87
C ALA A 72 0.21 -4.52 7.94
N ILE A 73 0.77 -5.67 7.56
CA ILE A 73 1.21 -6.72 8.49
C ILE A 73 2.34 -6.20 9.39
N ALA A 74 3.28 -5.42 8.87
CA ALA A 74 4.31 -4.78 9.68
C ALA A 74 3.72 -3.87 10.76
N GLY A 75 2.63 -3.16 10.47
CA GLY A 75 1.87 -2.39 11.46
C GLY A 75 1.29 -3.27 12.59
N LEU A 76 0.80 -4.47 12.26
CA LEU A 76 0.34 -5.44 13.27
C LEU A 76 1.49 -6.03 14.08
N GLU A 77 2.61 -6.34 13.45
CA GLU A 77 3.82 -6.82 14.13
C GLU A 77 4.31 -5.78 15.14
N LYS A 78 4.32 -4.52 14.73
CA LYS A 78 4.65 -3.39 15.60
C LYS A 78 3.63 -3.26 16.75
N ALA A 79 2.33 -3.39 16.48
CA ALA A 79 1.30 -3.38 17.52
C ALA A 79 1.45 -4.53 18.51
N LYS A 80 1.84 -5.71 18.04
CA LYS A 80 2.15 -6.85 18.91
C LYS A 80 3.37 -6.57 19.79
N SER A 81 4.45 -6.06 19.18
CA SER A 81 5.70 -5.75 19.91
C SER A 81 5.50 -4.69 20.98
N ASP A 82 4.89 -3.56 20.60
CA ASP A 82 4.83 -2.37 21.44
C ASP A 82 3.65 -2.37 22.41
N LEU A 83 2.51 -2.96 21.99
CA LEU A 83 1.24 -2.88 22.70
C LEU A 83 0.79 -4.22 23.30
N GLY A 84 1.45 -5.32 22.94
CA GLY A 84 1.11 -6.67 23.40
C GLY A 84 -0.21 -7.20 22.85
N ILE A 85 -0.68 -6.72 21.67
CA ILE A 85 -1.93 -7.15 21.06
C ILE A 85 -1.65 -8.35 20.13
N ASN A 86 -2.36 -9.45 20.32
CA ASN A 86 -2.30 -10.55 19.36
C ASN A 86 -3.00 -10.21 18.06
N TYR A 87 -2.55 -10.80 16.95
CA TYR A 87 -3.18 -10.59 15.66
C TYR A 87 -3.27 -11.90 14.85
N LYS A 88 -4.17 -11.91 13.87
CA LYS A 88 -4.34 -12.98 12.89
C LYS A 88 -4.39 -12.35 11.50
N VAL A 89 -3.60 -12.89 10.57
CA VAL A 89 -3.69 -12.59 9.13
C VAL A 89 -4.51 -13.68 8.45
N VAL A 90 -5.41 -13.26 7.57
CA VAL A 90 -6.30 -14.15 6.80
C VAL A 90 -6.13 -13.84 5.31
N GLU A 91 -5.79 -14.86 4.55
CA GLU A 91 -5.77 -14.85 3.10
C GLU A 91 -7.01 -15.58 2.58
N THR A 92 -7.85 -14.92 1.80
CA THR A 92 -9.13 -15.47 1.35
C THR A 92 -9.62 -14.77 0.09
N THR A 93 -10.44 -15.47 -0.69
CA THR A 93 -11.25 -14.90 -1.77
C THR A 93 -12.71 -14.67 -1.35
N ASP A 94 -13.12 -15.22 -0.20
CA ASP A 94 -14.46 -15.00 0.39
C ASP A 94 -14.36 -13.96 1.52
N ILE A 95 -14.35 -12.69 1.14
CA ILE A 95 -14.27 -11.58 2.08
C ILE A 95 -15.47 -11.50 3.01
N PRO A 96 -16.73 -11.55 2.51
CA PRO A 96 -17.93 -11.51 3.37
C PRO A 96 -17.96 -12.65 4.41
N GLY A 97 -17.67 -13.87 3.98
CA GLY A 97 -17.62 -15.03 4.87
C GLY A 97 -16.53 -14.87 5.94
N SER A 98 -15.35 -14.36 5.57
CA SER A 98 -14.25 -14.14 6.52
C SER A 98 -14.55 -13.02 7.50
N LEU A 99 -15.15 -11.90 7.07
CA LEU A 99 -15.59 -10.82 7.98
C LEU A 99 -16.59 -11.36 9.02
N THR A 100 -17.61 -12.12 8.55
CA THR A 100 -18.62 -12.73 9.41
C THR A 100 -18.01 -13.73 10.39
N GLN A 101 -17.12 -14.62 9.90
CA GLN A 101 -16.47 -15.63 10.74
C GLN A 101 -15.57 -14.99 11.82
N LEU A 102 -14.79 -13.98 11.46
CA LEU A 102 -13.90 -13.30 12.41
C LEU A 102 -14.69 -12.53 13.47
N ALA A 103 -15.71 -11.77 13.07
CA ALA A 103 -16.57 -11.04 14.00
C ALA A 103 -17.31 -12.01 14.92
N GLY A 104 -17.86 -13.13 14.37
CA GLY A 104 -18.51 -14.21 15.15
C GLY A 104 -17.54 -14.92 16.10
N ALA A 105 -16.24 -14.99 15.77
CA ALA A 105 -15.20 -15.52 16.65
C ALA A 105 -14.74 -14.53 17.74
N GLY A 106 -15.34 -13.34 17.81
CA GLY A 106 -15.11 -12.35 18.86
C GLY A 106 -14.00 -11.34 18.59
N TYR A 107 -13.45 -11.28 17.35
CA TYR A 107 -12.53 -10.19 16.98
C TYR A 107 -13.28 -8.86 17.00
N LYS A 108 -12.75 -7.91 17.78
CA LYS A 108 -13.37 -6.58 17.96
C LYS A 108 -12.80 -5.51 17.03
N LEU A 109 -11.68 -5.81 16.36
CA LEU A 109 -11.06 -4.96 15.36
C LEU A 109 -10.61 -5.83 14.18
N ILE A 110 -11.17 -5.54 12.99
CA ILE A 110 -10.89 -6.28 11.76
C ILE A 110 -10.52 -5.29 10.66
N PHE A 111 -9.31 -5.42 10.14
CA PHE A 111 -8.84 -4.71 8.95
C PHE A 111 -9.16 -5.52 7.70
N SER A 112 -9.65 -4.88 6.65
CA SER A 112 -9.86 -5.48 5.33
C SER A 112 -9.17 -4.64 4.26
N LEU A 113 -8.19 -5.23 3.60
CA LEU A 113 -7.38 -4.59 2.56
C LEU A 113 -7.95 -4.78 1.16
N GLU A 114 -9.02 -5.58 1.02
CA GLU A 114 -9.77 -5.76 -0.22
C GLU A 114 -10.68 -4.56 -0.53
N TYR A 115 -11.21 -4.53 -1.77
CA TYR A 115 -11.96 -3.40 -2.32
C TYR A 115 -13.46 -3.67 -2.50
N ASN A 116 -13.96 -4.85 -2.12
CA ASN A 116 -15.39 -5.19 -2.21
C ASN A 116 -16.03 -5.14 -0.82
N PHE A 117 -16.70 -4.04 -0.51
CA PHE A 117 -17.31 -3.78 0.79
C PHE A 117 -18.86 -3.84 0.76
N ASP A 118 -19.49 -4.27 -0.33
CA ASP A 118 -20.95 -4.25 -0.45
C ASP A 118 -21.65 -5.05 0.65
N ALA A 119 -21.16 -6.26 0.94
CA ALA A 119 -21.73 -7.08 2.01
C ALA A 119 -21.56 -6.45 3.41
N LEU A 120 -20.46 -5.73 3.63
CA LEU A 120 -20.21 -5.03 4.87
C LEU A 120 -21.17 -3.84 5.07
N ILE A 121 -21.41 -3.07 4.00
CA ILE A 121 -22.04 -1.75 4.06
C ILE A 121 -23.53 -1.78 3.66
N LYS A 122 -23.89 -2.60 2.67
CA LYS A 122 -25.27 -2.61 2.11
C LYS A 122 -26.02 -3.89 2.42
N GLY A 123 -25.28 -4.96 2.76
CA GLY A 123 -25.82 -6.32 2.75
C GLY A 123 -25.98 -6.87 1.33
N VAL A 124 -25.99 -8.18 1.20
CA VAL A 124 -26.09 -8.90 -0.08
C VAL A 124 -27.11 -10.03 0.05
N GLY A 125 -27.90 -10.26 -1.00
CA GLY A 125 -28.86 -11.39 -1.04
C GLY A 125 -29.99 -11.29 0.00
N GLY A 126 -30.39 -10.09 0.42
CA GLY A 126 -31.41 -9.86 1.43
C GLY A 126 -30.91 -9.96 2.88
N SER A 127 -29.62 -10.21 3.09
CA SER A 127 -29.02 -10.18 4.41
C SER A 127 -28.76 -8.73 4.86
N LYS A 128 -28.82 -8.50 6.17
CA LYS A 128 -28.39 -7.21 6.75
C LYS A 128 -26.90 -6.96 6.50
N PRO A 129 -26.47 -5.70 6.43
CA PRO A 129 -25.04 -5.34 6.44
C PRO A 129 -24.29 -6.05 7.56
N ILE A 130 -23.08 -6.55 7.28
CA ILE A 130 -22.26 -7.22 8.32
C ILE A 130 -21.95 -6.25 9.46
N ALA A 131 -21.78 -4.95 9.16
CA ALA A 131 -21.57 -3.92 10.18
C ALA A 131 -22.75 -3.83 11.17
N GLU A 132 -23.99 -4.05 10.72
CA GLU A 132 -25.17 -4.07 11.59
C GLU A 132 -25.33 -5.39 12.37
N GLN A 133 -24.85 -6.50 11.79
CA GLN A 133 -24.91 -7.81 12.46
C GLN A 133 -23.92 -7.89 13.64
N TYR A 134 -22.82 -7.13 13.56
CA TYR A 134 -21.74 -7.13 14.57
C TYR A 134 -21.41 -5.70 15.04
N PRO A 135 -22.35 -5.05 15.76
CA PRO A 135 -22.20 -3.63 16.15
C PRO A 135 -21.01 -3.37 17.11
N ASP A 136 -20.56 -4.40 17.83
CA ASP A 136 -19.43 -4.33 18.77
C ASP A 136 -18.07 -4.61 18.11
N THR A 137 -18.03 -4.87 16.81
CA THR A 137 -16.81 -5.05 16.01
C THR A 137 -16.56 -3.83 15.17
N THR A 138 -15.38 -3.24 15.26
CA THR A 138 -14.94 -2.21 14.34
C THR A 138 -14.34 -2.84 13.09
N PHE A 139 -14.82 -2.44 11.93
CA PHE A 139 -14.30 -2.82 10.63
C PHE A 139 -13.56 -1.64 10.02
N VAL A 140 -12.31 -1.88 9.63
CA VAL A 140 -11.47 -0.86 8.97
C VAL A 140 -11.28 -1.25 7.51
N ILE A 141 -11.71 -0.39 6.61
CA ILE A 141 -11.61 -0.57 5.17
C ILE A 141 -10.64 0.44 4.57
N PHE A 142 -10.01 0.06 3.47
CA PHE A 142 -8.94 0.83 2.85
C PHE A 142 -9.29 1.26 1.44
N ASN A 143 -8.80 2.45 1.05
CA ASN A 143 -8.83 2.98 -0.32
C ASN A 143 -10.20 3.36 -0.85
N ASP A 144 -11.26 3.26 -0.06
CA ASP A 144 -12.61 3.61 -0.43
C ASP A 144 -13.38 4.13 0.78
N ASN A 145 -14.47 4.86 0.52
CA ASN A 145 -15.40 5.34 1.56
C ASN A 145 -16.86 5.10 1.15
N PRO A 146 -17.32 3.84 1.11
CA PRO A 146 -18.73 3.55 0.84
C PRO A 146 -19.65 3.74 2.05
N ASN A 147 -19.07 4.09 3.22
CA ASN A 147 -19.77 4.23 4.50
C ASN A 147 -20.44 5.60 4.67
N VAL A 148 -20.88 6.21 3.57
CA VAL A 148 -21.51 7.53 3.55
C VAL A 148 -22.85 7.48 2.80
N ASN A 149 -23.87 8.15 3.35
CA ASN A 149 -25.16 8.37 2.70
C ASN A 149 -25.08 9.53 1.70
N ASP A 150 -26.11 9.67 0.86
CA ASP A 150 -26.17 10.75 -0.13
C ASP A 150 -26.19 12.15 0.50
N ASP A 151 -26.63 12.26 1.75
CA ASP A 151 -26.63 13.50 2.54
C ASP A 151 -25.30 13.77 3.27
N GLY A 152 -24.28 12.90 3.08
CA GLY A 152 -22.99 12.97 3.73
C GLY A 152 -22.92 12.38 5.14
N SER A 153 -24.03 11.88 5.67
CA SER A 153 -24.05 11.22 6.98
C SER A 153 -23.44 9.81 6.92
N VAL A 154 -22.90 9.35 8.05
CA VAL A 154 -22.29 8.03 8.19
C VAL A 154 -23.36 6.94 8.25
N LYS A 155 -23.20 5.85 7.47
CA LYS A 155 -24.11 4.71 7.50
C LYS A 155 -23.94 3.86 8.76
N HIS A 156 -22.71 3.44 9.04
CA HIS A 156 -22.38 2.55 10.15
C HIS A 156 -21.28 3.16 11.01
N LYS A 157 -21.57 3.38 12.30
CA LYS A 157 -20.64 4.00 13.24
C LYS A 157 -19.42 3.14 13.57
N ASN A 158 -19.50 1.85 13.35
CA ASN A 158 -18.42 0.88 13.59
C ASN A 158 -17.60 0.56 12.33
N VAL A 159 -17.67 1.40 11.30
CA VAL A 159 -16.82 1.29 10.11
C VAL A 159 -15.92 2.51 10.02
N VAL A 160 -14.62 2.26 9.83
CA VAL A 160 -13.58 3.27 9.61
C VAL A 160 -13.10 3.16 8.18
N SER A 161 -13.07 4.26 7.44
CA SER A 161 -12.49 4.32 6.09
C SER A 161 -11.10 4.95 6.15
N VAL A 162 -10.10 4.26 5.61
CA VAL A 162 -8.72 4.76 5.52
C VAL A 162 -8.41 5.12 4.08
N LEU A 163 -8.09 6.38 3.84
CA LEU A 163 -7.72 6.92 2.54
C LEU A 163 -6.28 7.44 2.57
N PHE A 164 -5.61 7.37 1.44
CA PHE A 164 -4.27 7.91 1.25
C PHE A 164 -4.28 8.92 0.12
N ASP A 165 -3.71 10.10 0.37
CA ASP A 165 -3.58 11.16 -0.62
C ASP A 165 -2.39 10.89 -1.57
N VAL A 166 -2.40 9.68 -2.15
CA VAL A 166 -1.34 9.19 -3.06
C VAL A 166 -1.25 9.99 -4.35
N HIS A 167 -2.29 10.76 -4.71
CA HIS A 167 -2.26 11.72 -5.81
C HIS A 167 -1.19 12.79 -5.60
N GLU A 168 -1.03 13.28 -4.37
CA GLU A 168 0.02 14.25 -4.01
C GLU A 168 1.42 13.64 -4.18
N ALA A 169 1.62 12.43 -3.66
CA ALA A 169 2.89 11.73 -3.80
C ALA A 169 3.22 11.38 -5.26
N SER A 170 2.20 10.98 -6.04
CA SER A 170 2.36 10.74 -7.48
C SER A 170 2.67 12.02 -8.27
N PHE A 171 2.09 13.16 -7.86
CA PHE A 171 2.47 14.45 -8.41
C PHE A 171 3.97 14.73 -8.18
N MET A 172 4.46 14.50 -6.97
CA MET A 172 5.88 14.61 -6.64
C MET A 172 6.75 13.71 -7.52
N ALA A 173 6.31 12.47 -7.75
CA ALA A 173 7.01 11.53 -8.63
C ALA A 173 7.01 12.00 -10.09
N GLY A 174 5.92 12.59 -10.59
CA GLY A 174 5.82 13.19 -11.93
C GLY A 174 6.74 14.40 -12.10
N ALA A 175 6.78 15.27 -11.09
CA ALA A 175 7.69 16.41 -11.06
C ALA A 175 9.16 15.94 -11.04
N LEU A 176 9.52 14.99 -10.20
CA LEU A 176 10.85 14.38 -10.14
C LEU A 176 11.23 13.76 -11.50
N ALA A 177 10.35 12.95 -12.08
CA ALA A 177 10.59 12.30 -13.38
C ALA A 177 10.94 13.32 -14.47
N THR A 178 10.20 14.43 -14.54
CA THR A 178 10.44 15.48 -15.52
C THR A 178 11.76 16.21 -15.27
N LEU A 179 12.03 16.62 -14.03
CA LEU A 179 13.28 17.29 -13.64
C LEU A 179 14.50 16.43 -13.93
N VAL A 180 14.44 15.15 -13.62
CA VAL A 180 15.52 14.19 -13.86
C VAL A 180 15.70 13.95 -15.35
N ASN A 181 14.62 13.75 -16.10
CA ASN A 181 14.70 13.52 -17.53
C ASN A 181 15.36 14.67 -18.30
N GLU A 182 15.01 15.93 -17.98
CA GLU A 182 15.60 17.13 -18.63
C GLU A 182 17.07 17.34 -18.25
N ASN A 183 17.52 16.74 -17.15
CA ASN A 183 18.90 16.88 -16.69
C ASN A 183 19.69 15.56 -16.73
N ALA A 184 19.16 14.51 -17.34
CA ALA A 184 19.72 13.16 -17.27
C ALA A 184 21.21 13.10 -17.70
N SER A 185 21.60 13.81 -18.76
CA SER A 185 23.00 13.85 -19.24
C SER A 185 23.99 14.53 -18.29
N LYS A 186 23.49 15.36 -17.38
CA LYS A 186 24.32 16.01 -16.34
C LYS A 186 24.39 15.16 -15.08
N LEU A 187 23.31 14.43 -14.80
CA LEU A 187 23.14 13.66 -13.58
C LEU A 187 23.85 12.31 -13.62
N PHE A 188 23.77 11.62 -14.76
CA PHE A 188 24.15 10.22 -14.86
C PHE A 188 25.29 9.97 -15.84
N ASN A 189 26.05 8.93 -15.57
CA ASN A 189 27.12 8.49 -16.48
C ASN A 189 26.50 7.77 -17.70
N SER A 190 26.87 8.22 -18.90
CA SER A 190 26.39 7.64 -20.17
C SER A 190 26.87 6.20 -20.43
N ALA A 191 27.87 5.71 -19.70
CA ALA A 191 28.27 4.30 -19.74
C ALA A 191 27.25 3.39 -19.03
N ASP A 192 26.59 3.92 -18.01
CA ASP A 192 25.65 3.18 -17.16
C ASP A 192 24.19 3.37 -17.60
N TYR A 193 23.87 4.48 -18.29
CA TYR A 193 22.51 4.83 -18.68
C TYR A 193 22.41 5.18 -20.17
N SER A 194 21.26 4.81 -20.78
CA SER A 194 20.97 5.03 -22.20
C SER A 194 19.70 5.87 -22.35
N PHE A 195 19.78 7.14 -21.94
CA PHE A 195 18.65 8.05 -22.06
C PHE A 195 18.49 8.56 -23.50
N THR A 196 17.27 8.55 -24.00
CA THR A 196 16.87 9.25 -25.20
C THR A 196 16.81 10.75 -24.89
N SER A 197 17.46 11.58 -25.68
CA SER A 197 17.55 13.03 -25.44
C SER A 197 16.58 13.85 -26.29
N GLY A 198 16.36 15.11 -25.89
CA GLY A 198 15.51 16.07 -26.59
C GLY A 198 14.06 15.62 -26.67
N ASP A 199 13.32 16.10 -27.67
CA ASP A 199 11.88 15.84 -27.83
C ASP A 199 11.54 14.35 -27.96
N ALA A 200 12.45 13.55 -28.55
CA ALA A 200 12.28 12.10 -28.67
C ALA A 200 12.26 11.40 -27.31
N GLY A 201 12.94 11.94 -26.31
CA GLY A 201 13.04 11.43 -24.95
C GLY A 201 12.04 12.05 -23.95
N ARG A 202 11.27 13.06 -24.35
CA ARG A 202 10.23 13.67 -23.52
C ARG A 202 8.96 12.82 -23.50
N LYS A 203 9.13 11.56 -23.10
CA LYS A 203 8.11 10.53 -23.03
C LYS A 203 8.23 9.79 -21.72
N VAL A 204 7.08 9.47 -21.13
CA VAL A 204 6.98 8.69 -19.90
C VAL A 204 5.88 7.64 -20.04
N GLY A 205 6.05 6.50 -19.37
CA GLY A 205 5.06 5.45 -19.35
C GLY A 205 4.42 5.32 -17.96
N PHE A 206 3.17 4.88 -17.92
CA PHE A 206 2.45 4.50 -16.72
C PHE A 206 1.73 3.16 -16.93
N LEU A 207 1.91 2.23 -15.99
CA LEU A 207 1.21 0.96 -15.96
C LEU A 207 0.39 0.85 -14.68
N GLY A 208 -0.93 0.89 -14.82
CA GLY A 208 -1.88 0.64 -13.75
C GLY A 208 -2.45 -0.76 -13.84
N GLY A 209 -2.59 -1.45 -12.71
CA GLY A 209 -3.11 -2.82 -12.67
C GLY A 209 -4.58 -2.92 -13.08
N SER A 210 -5.39 -1.89 -12.81
CA SER A 210 -6.80 -1.81 -13.18
C SER A 210 -7.24 -0.36 -13.40
N LYS A 211 -8.34 -0.16 -14.13
CA LYS A 211 -8.97 1.16 -14.31
C LYS A 211 -9.99 1.43 -13.19
N SER A 212 -9.51 1.52 -11.96
CA SER A 212 -10.30 1.87 -10.77
C SER A 212 -9.84 3.19 -10.19
N ASN A 213 -10.68 3.88 -9.41
CA ASN A 213 -10.29 5.15 -8.75
C ASN A 213 -9.05 4.98 -7.86
N GLY A 214 -8.89 3.80 -7.22
CA GLY A 214 -7.73 3.48 -6.40
C GLY A 214 -6.40 3.39 -7.17
N ILE A 215 -6.45 3.23 -8.49
CA ILE A 215 -5.27 3.16 -9.37
C ILE A 215 -5.15 4.42 -10.24
N THR A 216 -6.27 4.92 -10.80
CA THR A 216 -6.24 6.13 -11.65
C THR A 216 -5.77 7.35 -10.88
N VAL A 217 -6.03 7.42 -9.58
CA VAL A 217 -5.55 8.49 -8.69
C VAL A 217 -4.03 8.69 -8.75
N PHE A 218 -3.27 7.61 -8.87
CA PHE A 218 -1.81 7.69 -9.06
C PHE A 218 -1.45 8.25 -10.44
N GLY A 219 -2.07 7.71 -11.50
CA GLY A 219 -1.78 8.14 -12.88
C GLY A 219 -2.12 9.60 -13.13
N TYR A 220 -3.22 10.09 -12.54
CA TYR A 220 -3.64 11.49 -12.67
C TYR A 220 -2.69 12.43 -11.95
N GLY A 221 -2.35 12.16 -10.69
CA GLY A 221 -1.35 12.95 -9.98
C GLY A 221 0.00 12.97 -10.70
N PHE A 222 0.47 11.83 -11.20
CA PHE A 222 1.70 11.73 -11.96
C PHE A 222 1.67 12.58 -13.24
N ALA A 223 0.58 12.52 -14.01
CA ALA A 223 0.39 13.32 -15.20
C ALA A 223 0.37 14.84 -14.90
N GLU A 224 -0.31 15.23 -13.82
CA GLU A 224 -0.34 16.64 -13.39
C GLU A 224 1.03 17.14 -12.94
N GLY A 225 1.81 16.31 -12.24
CA GLY A 225 3.19 16.63 -11.83
C GLY A 225 4.14 16.82 -13.02
N ILE A 226 4.03 15.95 -14.05
CA ILE A 226 4.77 16.10 -15.29
C ILE A 226 4.39 17.40 -15.98
N ASN A 227 3.09 17.67 -16.17
CA ASN A 227 2.61 18.87 -16.82
C ASN A 227 3.04 20.15 -16.08
N TYR A 228 3.04 20.12 -14.75
CA TYR A 228 3.44 21.27 -13.93
C TYR A 228 4.89 21.68 -14.24
N VAL A 229 5.83 20.73 -14.17
CA VAL A 229 7.25 21.02 -14.45
C VAL A 229 7.49 21.29 -15.94
N ALA A 230 6.85 20.54 -16.84
CA ALA A 230 6.96 20.77 -18.28
C ALA A 230 6.53 22.19 -18.68
N LYS A 231 5.47 22.71 -18.04
CA LYS A 231 5.01 24.09 -18.23
C LYS A 231 6.04 25.10 -17.73
N GLU A 232 6.62 24.90 -16.55
CA GLU A 232 7.66 25.79 -16.02
C GLU A 232 8.90 25.84 -16.92
N LEU A 233 9.26 24.70 -17.52
CA LEU A 233 10.41 24.58 -18.41
C LEU A 233 10.10 24.97 -19.87
N GLY A 234 8.83 25.21 -20.23
CA GLY A 234 8.40 25.54 -21.60
C GLY A 234 8.56 24.38 -22.59
N VAL A 235 8.45 23.13 -22.12
CA VAL A 235 8.59 21.90 -22.93
C VAL A 235 7.29 21.10 -22.97
N ASN A 236 7.19 20.15 -23.90
CA ASN A 236 6.02 19.27 -24.01
C ASN A 236 6.44 17.82 -23.83
N TYR A 237 5.60 17.07 -23.11
CA TYR A 237 5.77 15.64 -22.87
C TYR A 237 4.67 14.81 -23.52
N THR A 238 4.96 13.52 -23.73
CA THR A 238 3.97 12.50 -24.06
C THR A 238 3.86 11.52 -22.92
N PHE A 239 2.65 11.28 -22.43
CA PHE A 239 2.33 10.33 -21.37
C PHE A 239 1.57 9.14 -21.95
N TYR A 240 2.21 7.98 -21.93
CA TYR A 240 1.59 6.70 -22.29
C TYR A 240 1.02 6.05 -21.05
N SER A 241 -0.25 5.69 -21.08
CA SER A 241 -0.91 5.02 -19.96
C SER A 241 -1.56 3.71 -20.41
N ASP A 242 -1.48 2.68 -19.57
CA ASP A 242 -2.24 1.45 -19.68
C ASP A 242 -2.75 1.07 -18.28
N TYR A 243 -4.08 1.01 -18.13
CA TYR A 243 -4.75 0.66 -16.86
C TYR A 243 -5.27 -0.78 -16.84
N ASN A 244 -4.73 -1.65 -17.66
CA ASN A 244 -5.10 -3.06 -17.75
C ASN A 244 -3.86 -3.98 -17.66
N ALA A 245 -2.86 -3.59 -16.86
CA ALA A 245 -1.63 -4.37 -16.73
C ALA A 245 -1.81 -5.64 -15.87
N GLY A 246 -2.86 -5.70 -15.03
CA GLY A 246 -2.98 -6.71 -13.99
C GLY A 246 -2.03 -6.45 -12.83
N PHE A 247 -1.91 -7.41 -11.89
CA PHE A 247 -1.11 -7.23 -10.67
C PHE A 247 -0.07 -8.32 -10.42
N SER A 248 -0.06 -9.41 -11.21
CA SER A 248 0.72 -10.61 -10.90
C SER A 248 1.72 -11.05 -11.97
N ASP A 249 1.60 -10.59 -13.21
CA ASP A 249 2.42 -11.04 -14.34
C ASP A 249 3.59 -10.09 -14.61
N SER A 250 4.75 -10.36 -14.02
CA SER A 250 5.95 -9.55 -14.21
C SER A 250 6.49 -9.63 -15.65
N ALA A 251 6.30 -10.75 -16.37
CA ALA A 251 6.73 -10.86 -17.76
C ALA A 251 5.91 -9.95 -18.68
N ALA A 252 4.59 -9.84 -18.44
CA ALA A 252 3.75 -8.86 -19.12
C ALA A 252 4.19 -7.42 -18.81
N GLY A 253 4.56 -7.14 -17.55
CA GLY A 253 5.13 -5.84 -17.14
C GLY A 253 6.38 -5.47 -17.91
N ALA A 254 7.34 -6.39 -18.00
CA ALA A 254 8.56 -6.19 -18.77
C ALA A 254 8.28 -5.92 -20.25
N THR A 255 7.33 -6.65 -20.85
CA THR A 255 6.94 -6.49 -22.25
C THR A 255 6.32 -5.12 -22.52
N LYS A 256 5.37 -4.69 -21.67
CA LYS A 256 4.71 -3.37 -21.77
C LYS A 256 5.72 -2.22 -21.56
N ALA A 257 6.59 -2.33 -20.56
CA ALA A 257 7.64 -1.35 -20.31
C ALA A 257 8.61 -1.25 -21.50
N ASN A 258 9.01 -2.38 -22.09
CA ASN A 258 9.86 -2.39 -23.27
C ASN A 258 9.25 -1.63 -24.45
N THR A 259 7.94 -1.69 -24.65
CA THR A 259 7.26 -0.93 -25.69
C THR A 259 7.45 0.59 -25.47
N TYR A 260 7.27 1.08 -24.26
CA TYR A 260 7.45 2.49 -23.94
C TYR A 260 8.92 2.92 -24.03
N TYR A 261 9.85 2.12 -23.52
CA TYR A 261 11.28 2.41 -23.61
C TYR A 261 11.77 2.42 -25.06
N SER A 262 11.30 1.50 -25.90
CA SER A 262 11.65 1.43 -27.33
C SER A 262 11.09 2.63 -28.12
N ASP A 263 9.95 3.19 -27.68
CA ASP A 263 9.39 4.41 -28.28
C ASP A 263 10.07 5.70 -27.78
N GLY A 264 11.04 5.58 -26.87
CA GLY A 264 11.86 6.70 -26.40
C GLY A 264 11.59 7.15 -24.97
N ALA A 265 10.62 6.56 -24.26
CA ALA A 265 10.44 6.85 -22.83
C ALA A 265 11.73 6.53 -22.05
N ASN A 266 12.05 7.37 -21.09
CA ASN A 266 13.20 7.16 -20.20
C ASN A 266 12.78 6.68 -18.83
N ILE A 267 11.51 6.85 -18.46
CA ILE A 267 10.97 6.53 -17.16
C ILE A 267 9.60 5.88 -17.34
N VAL A 268 9.38 4.76 -16.65
CA VAL A 268 8.06 4.07 -16.59
C VAL A 268 7.66 3.89 -15.13
N TYR A 269 6.47 4.36 -14.79
CA TYR A 269 5.89 4.21 -13.46
C TYR A 269 4.91 3.03 -13.44
N ALA A 270 5.08 2.09 -12.50
CA ALA A 270 4.22 0.94 -12.33
C ALA A 270 3.41 1.03 -11.02
N VAL A 271 2.07 1.00 -11.15
CA VAL A 271 1.12 0.88 -10.04
C VAL A 271 0.34 -0.42 -10.23
N ALA A 272 1.05 -1.53 -10.13
CA ALA A 272 0.56 -2.81 -10.64
C ALA A 272 1.16 -4.05 -9.93
N GLY A 273 1.51 -3.95 -8.65
CA GLY A 273 2.03 -5.08 -7.86
C GLY A 273 3.25 -5.75 -8.52
N ALA A 274 3.24 -7.09 -8.67
CA ALA A 274 4.36 -7.85 -9.24
C ALA A 274 4.65 -7.53 -10.73
N VAL A 275 3.74 -6.89 -11.45
CA VAL A 275 4.00 -6.32 -12.79
C VAL A 275 5.12 -5.29 -12.72
N GLY A 276 5.22 -4.53 -11.62
CA GLY A 276 6.28 -3.57 -11.35
C GLY A 276 7.67 -4.21 -11.33
N ASP A 277 7.83 -5.39 -10.72
CA ASP A 277 9.12 -6.12 -10.72
C ASP A 277 9.63 -6.36 -12.16
N GLY A 278 8.71 -6.59 -13.11
CA GLY A 278 9.03 -6.74 -14.52
C GLY A 278 9.46 -5.44 -15.19
N VAL A 279 8.81 -4.33 -14.83
CA VAL A 279 9.18 -2.98 -15.29
C VAL A 279 10.58 -2.63 -14.82
N ASP A 280 10.90 -2.88 -13.56
CA ASP A 280 12.22 -2.63 -12.96
C ASP A 280 13.32 -3.44 -13.63
N ALA A 281 13.07 -4.73 -13.83
CA ALA A 281 14.01 -5.61 -14.51
C ALA A 281 14.30 -5.13 -15.96
N LYS A 282 13.25 -4.67 -16.66
CA LYS A 282 13.40 -4.12 -18.02
C LYS A 282 14.12 -2.78 -18.00
N ALA A 283 13.81 -1.88 -17.05
CA ALA A 283 14.51 -0.61 -16.90
C ALA A 283 16.03 -0.82 -16.76
N LYS A 284 16.44 -1.77 -15.92
CA LYS A 284 17.84 -2.14 -15.75
C LYS A 284 18.46 -2.69 -17.05
N GLU A 285 17.76 -3.62 -17.72
CA GLU A 285 18.23 -4.22 -18.97
C GLU A 285 18.52 -3.18 -20.05
N VAL A 286 17.61 -2.20 -20.21
CA VAL A 286 17.72 -1.14 -21.21
C VAL A 286 18.45 0.11 -20.70
N LYS A 287 19.00 0.07 -19.48
CA LYS A 287 19.73 1.17 -18.82
C LYS A 287 18.91 2.44 -18.70
N LYS A 288 17.67 2.32 -18.28
CA LYS A 288 16.71 3.42 -18.05
C LYS A 288 16.17 3.37 -16.63
N LEU A 289 15.12 4.14 -16.33
CA LEU A 289 14.56 4.27 -14.99
C LEU A 289 13.13 3.76 -14.91
N SER A 290 12.77 3.27 -13.73
CA SER A 290 11.40 2.96 -13.32
C SER A 290 11.02 3.78 -12.09
N ILE A 291 9.72 3.81 -11.77
CA ILE A 291 9.17 4.29 -10.51
C ILE A 291 8.28 3.18 -9.95
N GLU A 292 8.44 2.90 -8.68
CA GLU A 292 7.72 1.87 -7.95
C GLU A 292 6.65 2.44 -7.01
N VAL A 293 5.87 1.57 -6.36
CA VAL A 293 4.71 1.94 -5.55
C VAL A 293 4.61 1.13 -4.25
N ASP A 294 3.83 1.66 -3.32
CA ASP A 294 3.41 1.14 -2.01
C ASP A 294 4.51 1.15 -0.95
N ALA A 295 5.60 0.43 -1.16
CA ALA A 295 6.73 0.36 -0.24
C ALA A 295 8.01 0.90 -0.88
N ASN A 296 9.01 1.18 -0.06
CA ASN A 296 10.35 1.54 -0.57
C ASN A 296 11.02 0.32 -1.22
N LYS A 297 11.02 0.29 -2.53
CA LYS A 297 11.62 -0.76 -3.37
C LYS A 297 12.90 -0.31 -4.07
N ASP A 298 13.39 0.90 -3.79
CA ASP A 298 14.53 1.51 -4.48
C ASP A 298 15.77 0.59 -4.50
N ALA A 299 15.95 -0.20 -3.44
CA ALA A 299 17.06 -1.15 -3.31
C ALA A 299 16.87 -2.46 -4.12
N ASN A 300 15.69 -2.73 -4.71
CA ASN A 300 15.47 -3.94 -5.51
C ASN A 300 16.27 -3.89 -6.82
N GLN A 301 16.37 -2.70 -7.45
CA GLN A 301 17.21 -2.45 -8.61
C GLN A 301 17.98 -1.12 -8.40
N PRO A 302 19.05 -1.13 -7.60
CA PRO A 302 19.73 0.10 -7.18
C PRO A 302 20.28 0.89 -8.38
N GLY A 303 19.75 2.11 -8.54
CA GLY A 303 20.12 3.00 -9.63
C GLY A 303 19.19 2.93 -10.84
N ASN A 304 18.30 1.94 -10.95
CA ASN A 304 17.30 1.88 -12.02
C ASN A 304 15.89 2.18 -11.51
N ILE A 305 15.63 2.07 -10.22
CA ILE A 305 14.43 2.64 -9.60
C ILE A 305 14.76 4.06 -9.18
N LEU A 306 14.05 5.03 -9.76
CA LEU A 306 14.24 6.46 -9.49
C LEU A 306 13.73 6.82 -8.09
N THR A 307 12.57 6.29 -7.74
CA THR A 307 11.91 6.43 -6.44
C THR A 307 10.77 5.43 -6.34
N SER A 308 10.28 5.24 -5.13
CA SER A 308 9.00 4.55 -4.89
C SER A 308 8.00 5.54 -4.31
N VAL A 309 6.76 5.53 -4.84
CA VAL A 309 5.64 6.30 -4.29
C VAL A 309 5.07 5.51 -3.12
N LEU A 310 5.26 6.02 -1.92
CA LEU A 310 4.96 5.33 -0.67
C LEU A 310 3.48 5.39 -0.31
N LYS A 311 2.99 4.26 0.18
CA LYS A 311 1.67 4.09 0.76
C LYS A 311 1.82 3.20 2.00
N ASN A 312 2.29 3.81 3.08
CA ASN A 312 2.68 3.13 4.30
C ASN A 312 1.46 2.70 5.09
N THR A 313 0.85 1.58 4.73
CA THR A 313 -0.34 1.03 5.40
C THR A 313 -0.05 0.61 6.85
N GLU A 314 1.21 0.43 7.23
CA GLU A 314 1.61 0.19 8.62
C GLU A 314 1.19 1.34 9.55
N VAL A 315 1.22 2.59 9.06
CA VAL A 315 0.92 3.79 9.87
C VAL A 315 -0.53 3.76 10.38
N PRO A 316 -1.57 3.72 9.52
CA PRO A 316 -2.96 3.64 10.00
C PRO A 316 -3.24 2.34 10.77
N VAL A 317 -2.66 1.21 10.38
CA VAL A 317 -2.87 -0.05 11.10
C VAL A 317 -2.35 0.05 12.54
N TYR A 318 -1.15 0.56 12.73
CA TYR A 318 -0.59 0.76 14.08
C TYR A 318 -1.36 1.81 14.89
N GLU A 319 -1.71 2.95 14.28
CA GLU A 319 -2.46 4.03 14.94
C GLU A 319 -3.83 3.55 15.43
N ILE A 320 -4.57 2.84 14.56
CA ILE A 320 -5.90 2.32 14.92
C ILE A 320 -5.78 1.19 15.95
N ALA A 321 -4.77 0.31 15.83
CA ALA A 321 -4.48 -0.71 16.83
C ALA A 321 -4.15 -0.08 18.20
N LYS A 322 -3.43 1.04 18.22
CA LYS A 322 -3.16 1.80 19.44
C LYS A 322 -4.44 2.37 20.05
N ASN A 323 -5.30 2.99 19.23
CA ASN A 323 -6.61 3.49 19.71
C ASN A 323 -7.47 2.33 20.28
N PHE A 324 -7.41 1.16 19.66
CA PHE A 324 -8.08 -0.04 20.15
C PHE A 324 -7.54 -0.47 21.53
N LYS A 325 -6.23 -0.52 21.70
CA LYS A 325 -5.57 -0.84 22.99
C LYS A 325 -5.94 0.15 24.08
N ASP A 326 -5.97 1.44 23.73
CA ASP A 326 -6.23 2.55 24.66
C ASP A 326 -7.73 2.72 24.98
N ASN A 327 -8.60 1.84 24.44
CA ASN A 327 -10.07 1.96 24.54
C ASN A 327 -10.61 3.31 24.02
N ALA A 328 -10.02 3.81 22.94
CA ALA A 328 -10.24 5.13 22.36
C ALA A 328 -10.80 5.04 20.92
N MET A 329 -11.59 4.00 20.62
CA MET A 329 -12.14 3.78 19.29
C MET A 329 -13.16 4.85 18.86
N ASP A 330 -13.73 5.61 19.78
CA ASP A 330 -14.54 6.81 19.52
C ASP A 330 -13.79 7.88 18.70
N LYS A 331 -12.46 7.88 18.75
CA LYS A 331 -11.63 8.78 17.95
C LYS A 331 -11.65 8.45 16.47
N VAL A 332 -11.92 7.20 16.09
CA VAL A 332 -11.81 6.71 14.71
C VAL A 332 -13.10 6.12 14.15
N ASN A 333 -13.94 5.54 15.00
CA ASN A 333 -15.19 4.89 14.60
C ASN A 333 -16.11 5.83 13.82
N GLY A 334 -16.63 5.37 12.69
CA GLY A 334 -17.49 6.12 11.79
C GLY A 334 -16.78 7.25 11.03
N LYS A 335 -15.46 7.33 11.06
CA LYS A 335 -14.70 8.40 10.41
C LYS A 335 -13.97 7.95 9.16
N VAL A 336 -13.68 8.93 8.32
CA VAL A 336 -12.71 8.83 7.23
C VAL A 336 -11.38 9.37 7.78
N MET A 337 -10.36 8.54 7.74
CA MET A 337 -9.00 8.89 8.13
C MET A 337 -8.17 9.06 6.85
N SER A 338 -7.82 10.30 6.52
CA SER A 338 -6.98 10.61 5.35
C SER A 338 -5.54 10.80 5.76
N TYR A 339 -4.64 10.18 5.02
CA TYR A 339 -3.19 10.20 5.23
C TYR A 339 -2.53 10.86 4.01
N ASN A 340 -1.96 12.03 4.19
CA ASN A 340 -1.35 12.87 3.17
C ASN A 340 0.17 12.95 3.33
N LEU A 341 0.84 13.79 2.53
CA LEU A 341 2.29 14.01 2.62
C LEU A 341 2.73 14.42 4.03
N ALA A 342 1.95 15.27 4.72
CA ALA A 342 2.30 15.76 6.04
C ALA A 342 2.23 14.66 7.13
N SER A 343 1.42 13.62 6.94
CA SER A 343 1.33 12.49 7.86
C SER A 343 2.54 11.53 7.79
N GLY A 344 3.35 11.61 6.72
CA GLY A 344 4.43 10.66 6.44
C GLY A 344 3.95 9.28 5.98
N ALA A 345 2.63 9.06 5.88
CA ALA A 345 2.10 7.79 5.40
C ALA A 345 2.06 7.69 3.87
N THR A 346 2.23 8.80 3.18
CA THR A 346 2.42 8.85 1.72
C THR A 346 3.53 9.83 1.38
N GLY A 347 4.16 9.67 0.21
CA GLY A 347 5.27 10.49 -0.24
C GLY A 347 6.06 9.79 -1.35
N ILE A 348 7.22 10.32 -1.66
CA ILE A 348 8.26 9.61 -2.41
C ILE A 348 9.39 9.25 -1.45
N THR A 349 10.23 8.28 -1.82
CA THR A 349 11.40 7.90 -1.01
C THR A 349 12.36 9.07 -0.82
N ASP A 350 13.33 8.90 0.08
CA ASP A 350 14.37 9.91 0.39
C ASP A 350 15.39 10.12 -0.74
N LEU A 351 15.26 9.33 -1.82
CA LEU A 351 16.12 9.37 -3.01
C LEU A 351 17.58 8.97 -2.77
N SER A 352 17.93 8.47 -1.60
CA SER A 352 19.32 8.13 -1.24
C SER A 352 19.93 7.07 -2.14
N VAL A 353 19.14 6.10 -2.60
CA VAL A 353 19.60 5.00 -3.47
C VAL A 353 19.97 5.55 -4.85
N ILE A 354 19.09 6.32 -5.49
CA ILE A 354 19.37 6.90 -6.82
C ILE A 354 20.47 7.98 -6.73
N GLU A 355 20.51 8.75 -5.64
CA GLU A 355 21.56 9.74 -5.39
C GLU A 355 22.98 9.14 -5.43
N SER A 356 23.14 7.88 -5.04
CA SER A 356 24.41 7.15 -5.11
C SER A 356 24.93 6.96 -6.56
N LYS A 357 24.09 7.20 -7.56
CA LYS A 357 24.42 7.08 -9.00
C LYS A 357 24.64 8.43 -9.68
N ILE A 358 24.40 9.51 -8.96
CA ILE A 358 24.65 10.85 -9.48
C ILE A 358 26.16 11.08 -9.59
N THR A 359 26.60 11.56 -10.74
CA THR A 359 28.00 11.89 -10.97
C THR A 359 28.48 13.03 -10.07
N ALA A 360 29.77 13.13 -9.82
CA ALA A 360 30.32 14.24 -9.04
C ALA A 360 29.92 15.62 -9.65
N ASP A 361 29.99 15.74 -10.98
CA ASP A 361 29.62 16.96 -11.69
C ASP A 361 28.11 17.21 -11.67
N GLY A 362 27.29 16.15 -11.53
CA GLY A 362 25.84 16.23 -11.42
C GLY A 362 25.32 16.63 -10.05
N LYS A 363 26.16 16.58 -9.01
CA LYS A 363 25.72 16.75 -7.61
C LYS A 363 25.01 18.09 -7.36
N ALA A 364 25.59 19.20 -7.85
CA ALA A 364 24.97 20.52 -7.68
C ALA A 364 23.57 20.60 -8.34
N LYS A 365 23.41 19.99 -9.53
CA LYS A 365 22.10 19.93 -10.20
C LYS A 365 21.11 19.03 -9.45
N TRP A 366 21.58 17.94 -8.87
CA TRP A 366 20.75 17.06 -8.03
C TRP A 366 20.24 17.79 -6.78
N ASP A 367 21.09 18.55 -6.11
CA ASP A 367 20.69 19.34 -4.95
C ASP A 367 19.69 20.45 -5.33
N GLU A 368 19.82 21.07 -6.52
CA GLU A 368 18.81 21.99 -7.06
C GLU A 368 17.47 21.29 -7.27
N ILE A 369 17.45 20.08 -7.87
CA ILE A 369 16.23 19.27 -8.09
C ILE A 369 15.56 18.95 -6.75
N LYS A 370 16.32 18.52 -5.73
CA LYS A 370 15.76 18.26 -4.38
C LYS A 370 15.14 19.53 -3.78
N GLY A 371 15.77 20.68 -3.97
CA GLY A 371 15.23 21.98 -3.54
C GLY A 371 13.94 22.36 -4.24
N GLN A 372 13.85 22.12 -5.55
CA GLN A 372 12.61 22.33 -6.33
C GLN A 372 11.49 21.39 -5.86
N LEU A 373 11.80 20.11 -5.62
CA LEU A 373 10.82 19.13 -5.10
C LEU A 373 10.31 19.55 -3.72
N LYS A 374 11.19 20.02 -2.84
CA LYS A 374 10.76 20.55 -1.54
C LYS A 374 9.79 21.71 -1.70
N THR A 375 10.09 22.66 -2.58
CA THR A 375 9.20 23.80 -2.86
C THR A 375 7.83 23.33 -3.38
N ILE A 376 7.79 22.34 -4.28
CA ILE A 376 6.55 21.76 -4.79
C ILE A 376 5.77 21.08 -3.66
N SER A 377 6.44 20.31 -2.82
CA SER A 377 5.83 19.65 -1.66
C SER A 377 5.20 20.67 -0.68
N ASP A 378 5.90 21.76 -0.40
CA ASP A 378 5.41 22.84 0.48
C ASP A 378 4.16 23.52 -0.13
N LYS A 379 4.11 23.70 -1.45
CA LYS A 379 2.96 24.25 -2.18
C LYS A 379 1.75 23.30 -2.18
N ILE A 380 1.97 22.00 -2.28
CA ILE A 380 0.90 21.00 -2.15
C ILE A 380 0.36 21.03 -0.70
N ALA A 381 1.24 20.96 0.28
CA ALA A 381 0.88 20.97 1.69
C ALA A 381 0.11 22.24 2.12
N SER A 382 0.42 23.39 1.51
CA SER A 382 -0.29 24.65 1.75
C SER A 382 -1.60 24.79 0.96
N GLY A 383 -1.87 23.87 0.01
CA GLY A 383 -3.03 23.93 -0.88
C GLY A 383 -2.89 24.93 -2.04
N GLU A 384 -1.70 25.51 -2.28
CA GLU A 384 -1.41 26.34 -3.44
C GLU A 384 -1.48 25.51 -4.74
N ILE A 385 -0.92 24.28 -4.69
CA ILE A 385 -1.10 23.27 -5.74
C ILE A 385 -2.18 22.31 -5.28
N LYS A 386 -3.26 22.23 -6.05
CA LYS A 386 -4.34 21.25 -5.86
C LYS A 386 -4.19 20.15 -6.89
N VAL A 387 -4.02 18.93 -6.42
CA VAL A 387 -3.90 17.74 -7.25
C VAL A 387 -5.24 17.02 -7.32
N THR A 388 -5.63 16.51 -8.48
CA THR A 388 -6.89 15.79 -8.68
C THR A 388 -6.95 14.51 -7.83
N ASN A 389 -7.92 14.42 -6.92
CA ASN A 389 -8.16 13.26 -6.07
C ASN A 389 -9.34 12.43 -6.61
N ALA A 390 -9.05 11.47 -7.49
CA ALA A 390 -10.08 10.59 -8.05
C ALA A 390 -10.79 9.72 -6.99
N GLN A 391 -10.13 9.42 -5.87
CA GLN A 391 -10.74 8.68 -4.76
C GLN A 391 -11.78 9.54 -4.00
N ALA A 392 -11.59 10.86 -3.95
CA ALA A 392 -12.56 11.79 -3.41
C ALA A 392 -13.68 12.16 -4.41
N GLY A 393 -13.61 11.62 -5.64
CA GLY A 393 -14.61 11.87 -6.69
C GLY A 393 -14.27 13.03 -7.62
N ASP A 394 -13.08 13.61 -7.52
CA ASP A 394 -12.64 14.66 -8.44
C ASP A 394 -12.55 14.10 -9.88
N LYS A 395 -12.93 14.93 -10.83
CA LYS A 395 -12.84 14.59 -12.25
C LYS A 395 -11.53 15.08 -12.83
N PHE A 396 -10.77 14.15 -13.39
CA PHE A 396 -9.56 14.49 -14.13
C PHE A 396 -9.89 15.24 -15.44
N ASP A 397 -9.27 16.39 -15.63
CA ASP A 397 -9.49 17.26 -16.78
C ASP A 397 -8.21 17.42 -17.62
N LYS A 398 -8.09 16.58 -18.64
CA LYS A 398 -6.95 16.58 -19.58
C LYS A 398 -6.75 17.94 -20.30
N THR A 399 -7.81 18.74 -20.45
CA THR A 399 -7.72 20.03 -21.16
C THR A 399 -6.86 21.03 -20.41
N LYS A 400 -6.65 20.82 -19.11
CA LYS A 400 -5.77 21.63 -18.26
C LYS A 400 -4.28 21.27 -18.41
N LEU A 401 -3.96 20.16 -19.05
CA LEU A 401 -2.61 19.65 -19.19
C LEU A 401 -2.00 20.07 -20.53
N ALA A 402 -1.86 21.39 -20.74
CA ALA A 402 -1.44 21.98 -22.03
C ALA A 402 -0.06 21.51 -22.52
N ASN A 403 0.82 21.11 -21.59
CA ASN A 403 2.18 20.63 -21.88
C ASN A 403 2.31 19.09 -21.87
N LEU A 404 1.17 18.35 -21.84
CA LEU A 404 1.17 16.90 -21.81
C LEU A 404 0.21 16.31 -22.85
N LYS A 405 0.73 15.51 -23.78
CA LYS A 405 -0.07 14.71 -24.70
C LYS A 405 -0.37 13.35 -24.08
N MET A 406 -1.61 12.90 -24.13
CA MET A 406 -2.07 11.62 -23.60
C MET A 406 -2.75 10.82 -24.73
N PRO A 407 -1.99 10.12 -25.60
CA PRO A 407 -2.53 9.51 -26.82
C PRO A 407 -3.40 8.27 -26.56
N ASN A 408 -3.25 7.63 -25.40
CA ASN A 408 -3.92 6.35 -25.07
C ASN A 408 -5.12 6.52 -24.13
N ASP A 409 -5.49 7.74 -23.77
CA ASP A 409 -6.58 8.03 -22.84
C ASP A 409 -7.84 8.57 -23.50
#